data_afe2c83e50642483f17b71e77ace93ae
#
_entry.id   afe2c83e50642483f17b71e77ace93ae
#
_cell.length_a   1.000
_cell.length_b   1.000
_cell.length_c   1.000
_cell.angle_alpha   90.00
_cell.angle_beta   90.00
_cell.angle_gamma   90.00
#
_symmetry.space_group_name_H-M   'P 1'
#
loop_
_entity.id
_entity.type
_entity.pdbx_description
1 polymer ?
#
loop_
_entity_poly.entity_id
_entity_poly.type
_entity_poly.pdbx_seq_one_letter_code
_entity_poly.pdbx_strand_id
1 'polypeptide(L)'
;TKTQTLQEPVNTPDGIPNENGNTPAKENSQALARLLKVQVSLDGIAGHELRGHSGSSCLQVDINLQTSPQEPHPRVAVVISSDSGKIIGSGYCDEGAIGANDDTGHALIRYTLDQLPLNKGRYRIGVYLLCSKGRYVYEWTDPLAHIELKNDGQHQGPWILGGNWASYP
;
A
#
# COMPACT_ATOMS: atom_id res chain seq x y z
N THR A 1 7.85 -32.67 34.85
CA THR A 1 6.81 -32.58 33.82
C THR A 1 6.62 -31.10 33.49
N LYS A 2 7.22 -30.63 32.38
CA LYS A 2 7.06 -29.26 31.87
C LYS A 2 5.98 -29.29 30.81
N THR A 3 4.87 -28.67 31.05
CA THR A 3 3.81 -28.46 30.08
C THR A 3 4.22 -27.27 29.20
N GLN A 4 4.54 -27.51 27.94
CA GLN A 4 4.67 -26.47 26.93
C GLN A 4 3.26 -26.08 26.46
N THR A 5 2.88 -24.87 26.74
CA THR A 5 1.70 -24.24 26.16
C THR A 5 2.04 -23.83 24.74
N LEU A 6 1.49 -24.51 23.75
CA LEU A 6 1.53 -24.11 22.35
C LEU A 6 0.68 -22.83 22.22
N GLN A 7 1.34 -21.70 22.01
CA GLN A 7 0.67 -20.49 21.52
C GLN A 7 0.30 -20.71 20.06
N GLU A 8 -1.00 -20.76 19.80
CA GLU A 8 -1.50 -20.69 18.41
C GLU A 8 -1.12 -19.34 17.81
N PRO A 9 -0.68 -19.31 16.53
CA PRO A 9 -0.41 -18.06 15.86
C PRO A 9 -1.71 -17.28 15.69
N VAL A 10 -1.74 -16.05 16.21
CA VAL A 10 -2.83 -15.12 15.99
C VAL A 10 -2.86 -14.78 14.49
N ASN A 11 -3.80 -15.38 13.78
CA ASN A 11 -4.10 -15.08 12.38
C ASN A 11 -4.69 -13.67 12.29
N THR A 12 -3.87 -12.68 11.95
CA THR A 12 -4.37 -11.40 11.44
C THR A 12 -4.95 -11.63 10.03
N PRO A 13 -6.21 -11.27 9.76
CA PRO A 13 -6.88 -11.59 8.50
C PRO A 13 -6.33 -10.85 7.27
N ASP A 14 -5.41 -9.91 7.42
CA ASP A 14 -5.09 -8.94 6.38
C ASP A 14 -3.69 -9.05 5.78
N GLY A 15 -3.02 -10.15 5.72
CA GLY A 15 -1.78 -10.41 4.94
C GLY A 15 -0.71 -9.29 4.80
N ILE A 16 -0.97 -8.11 5.32
CA ILE A 16 -0.08 -6.96 5.37
C ILE A 16 0.77 -7.07 6.65
N PRO A 17 2.03 -6.60 6.64
CA PRO A 17 2.89 -6.61 7.81
C PRO A 17 2.17 -6.00 9.02
N ASN A 18 2.18 -6.71 10.14
CA ASN A 18 1.63 -6.21 11.39
C ASN A 18 2.53 -5.10 11.97
N GLU A 19 2.07 -4.41 13.00
CA GLU A 19 2.79 -3.29 13.65
C GLU A 19 4.20 -3.64 14.14
N ASN A 20 4.56 -4.92 14.20
CA ASN A 20 5.88 -5.40 14.62
C ASN A 20 6.89 -5.53 13.48
N GLY A 21 6.54 -5.09 12.26
CA GLY A 21 7.47 -5.09 11.12
C GLY A 21 7.82 -6.47 10.58
N ASN A 22 7.12 -7.53 10.99
CA ASN A 22 7.31 -8.86 10.42
C ASN A 22 6.67 -8.91 9.04
N THR A 23 7.50 -8.91 8.01
CA THR A 23 7.07 -9.17 6.63
C THR A 23 6.57 -10.61 6.53
N PRO A 24 5.37 -10.87 5.99
CA PRO A 24 4.88 -12.22 5.80
C PRO A 24 5.84 -13.01 4.90
N ALA A 25 6.02 -14.28 5.21
CA ALA A 25 6.90 -15.16 4.45
C ALA A 25 6.45 -15.22 2.98
N LYS A 26 7.42 -15.07 2.06
CA LYS A 26 7.20 -15.25 0.63
C LYS A 26 6.99 -16.74 0.38
N GLU A 27 5.76 -17.17 0.19
CA GLU A 27 5.50 -18.55 -0.24
C GLU A 27 5.94 -18.73 -1.70
N ASN A 28 6.79 -19.74 -1.91
CA ASN A 28 7.29 -20.14 -3.23
C ASN A 28 6.24 -21.00 -3.98
N SER A 29 5.00 -20.51 -4.07
CA SER A 29 4.01 -21.06 -4.98
C SER A 29 4.38 -20.59 -6.38
N GLN A 30 4.27 -21.42 -7.39
CA GLN A 30 4.32 -21.01 -8.80
C GLN A 30 3.43 -19.78 -8.92
N ALA A 31 4.07 -18.63 -9.19
CA ALA A 31 3.44 -17.33 -8.97
C ALA A 31 2.18 -17.19 -9.84
N LEU A 32 1.02 -17.44 -9.25
CA LEU A 32 -0.30 -17.30 -9.86
C LEU A 32 -0.53 -15.85 -10.33
N ALA A 33 0.21 -14.91 -9.72
CA ALA A 33 0.24 -13.51 -10.09
C ALA A 33 1.60 -12.90 -9.75
N ARG A 34 2.04 -11.91 -10.53
CA ARG A 34 3.30 -11.18 -10.30
C ARG A 34 3.21 -9.72 -10.72
N LEU A 35 4.02 -8.88 -10.09
CA LEU A 35 4.21 -7.50 -10.45
C LEU A 35 5.20 -7.41 -11.63
N LEU A 36 4.79 -6.80 -12.75
CA LEU A 36 5.66 -6.60 -13.92
C LEU A 36 6.39 -5.27 -13.82
N LYS A 37 5.65 -4.21 -13.50
CA LYS A 37 6.18 -2.86 -13.34
C LYS A 37 5.32 -2.10 -12.34
N VAL A 38 5.98 -1.41 -11.43
CA VAL A 38 5.31 -0.48 -10.51
C VAL A 38 6.01 0.87 -10.58
N GLN A 39 5.25 1.94 -10.65
CA GLN A 39 5.76 3.29 -10.75
C GLN A 39 4.99 4.23 -9.81
N VAL A 40 5.72 5.01 -9.02
CA VAL A 40 5.14 6.06 -8.18
C VAL A 40 5.37 7.40 -8.83
N SER A 41 4.37 8.27 -8.78
CA SER A 41 4.51 9.68 -9.10
C SER A 41 3.84 10.55 -8.05
N LEU A 42 4.40 11.72 -7.83
CA LEU A 42 3.86 12.76 -6.95
C LEU A 42 3.76 14.04 -7.76
N ASP A 43 2.55 14.62 -7.82
CA ASP A 43 2.25 15.80 -8.65
C ASP A 43 2.67 15.64 -10.12
N GLY A 44 2.53 14.41 -10.65
CA GLY A 44 2.88 14.03 -12.02
C GLY A 44 4.39 13.75 -12.25
N ILE A 45 5.23 13.91 -11.24
CA ILE A 45 6.66 13.59 -11.32
C ILE A 45 6.90 12.18 -10.83
N ALA A 46 7.39 11.30 -11.69
CA ALA A 46 7.70 9.91 -11.36
C ALA A 46 9.11 9.78 -10.80
N GLY A 47 9.30 8.88 -9.80
CA GLY A 47 10.62 8.63 -9.23
C GLY A 47 10.59 7.78 -7.97
N HIS A 48 11.78 7.57 -7.40
CA HIS A 48 11.95 6.83 -6.15
C HIS A 48 12.19 7.75 -4.93
N GLU A 49 12.62 8.98 -5.16
CA GLU A 49 12.78 10.03 -4.14
C GLU A 49 11.96 11.23 -4.60
N LEU A 50 10.81 11.42 -3.98
CA LEU A 50 9.80 12.40 -4.39
C LEU A 50 9.63 13.47 -3.31
N ARG A 51 9.28 14.68 -3.74
CA ARG A 51 9.06 15.82 -2.83
C ARG A 51 7.75 16.49 -3.16
N GLY A 52 6.97 16.77 -2.13
CA GLY A 52 5.66 17.40 -2.27
C GLY A 52 5.25 18.21 -1.04
N HIS A 53 3.97 18.57 -1.02
CA HIS A 53 3.37 19.37 0.03
C HIS A 53 2.28 18.60 0.76
N SER A 54 2.28 18.69 2.05
CA SER A 54 1.28 18.11 2.94
C SER A 54 -0.13 18.57 2.59
N GLY A 55 -1.07 17.64 2.49
CA GLY A 55 -2.50 17.95 2.29
C GLY A 55 -2.88 18.47 0.91
N SER A 56 -1.93 18.60 -0.02
CA SER A 56 -2.23 19.13 -1.37
C SER A 56 -1.63 18.32 -2.50
N SER A 57 -0.51 17.63 -2.29
CA SER A 57 0.12 16.81 -3.34
C SER A 57 -0.75 15.61 -3.71
N CYS A 58 -0.77 15.30 -5.00
CA CYS A 58 -1.43 14.12 -5.57
C CYS A 58 -0.44 12.98 -5.71
N LEU A 59 -0.74 11.85 -5.04
CA LEU A 59 0.01 10.60 -5.17
C LEU A 59 -0.67 9.69 -6.19
N GLN A 60 0.10 9.19 -7.15
CA GLN A 60 -0.35 8.16 -8.07
C GLN A 60 0.61 6.98 -8.05
N VAL A 61 0.06 5.76 -8.08
CA VAL A 61 0.81 4.51 -8.19
C VAL A 61 0.25 3.72 -9.36
N ASP A 62 1.05 3.57 -10.40
CA ASP A 62 0.74 2.75 -11.56
C ASP A 62 1.30 1.35 -11.36
N ILE A 63 0.46 0.34 -11.49
CA ILE A 63 0.80 -1.05 -11.21
C ILE A 63 0.44 -1.89 -12.43
N ASN A 64 1.45 -2.43 -13.08
CA ASN A 64 1.30 -3.40 -14.16
C ASN A 64 1.58 -4.78 -13.58
N LEU A 65 0.63 -5.66 -13.69
CA LEU A 65 0.70 -7.01 -13.14
C LEU A 65 0.30 -8.06 -14.18
N GLN A 66 0.75 -9.27 -13.97
CA GLN A 66 0.34 -10.44 -14.73
C GLN A 66 -0.35 -11.43 -13.80
N THR A 67 -1.49 -11.95 -14.24
CA THR A 67 -2.26 -12.98 -13.54
C THR A 67 -2.50 -14.15 -14.46
N SER A 68 -2.84 -15.30 -13.90
CA SER A 68 -3.38 -16.41 -14.68
C SER A 68 -4.87 -16.15 -14.98
N PRO A 69 -5.33 -16.22 -16.23
CA PRO A 69 -6.75 -16.00 -16.57
C PRO A 69 -7.72 -16.98 -15.89
N GLN A 70 -7.21 -18.10 -15.41
CA GLN A 70 -8.01 -19.18 -14.78
C GLN A 70 -8.08 -19.07 -13.27
N GLU A 71 -7.32 -18.17 -12.68
CA GLU A 71 -7.23 -18.00 -11.23
C GLU A 71 -8.03 -16.80 -10.74
N PRO A 72 -8.52 -16.83 -9.49
CA PRO A 72 -9.16 -15.67 -8.89
C PRO A 72 -8.23 -14.44 -8.93
N HIS A 73 -8.79 -13.28 -9.26
CA HIS A 73 -8.03 -12.04 -9.31
C HIS A 73 -7.31 -11.77 -7.98
N PRO A 74 -6.02 -11.42 -8.02
CA PRO A 74 -5.27 -11.05 -6.83
C PRO A 74 -5.82 -9.73 -6.27
N ARG A 75 -5.57 -9.47 -4.99
CA ARG A 75 -5.76 -8.15 -4.40
C ARG A 75 -4.44 -7.39 -4.45
N VAL A 76 -4.52 -6.10 -4.68
CA VAL A 76 -3.36 -5.21 -4.64
C VAL A 76 -3.54 -4.23 -3.50
N ALA A 77 -2.49 -4.03 -2.71
CA ALA A 77 -2.46 -3.03 -1.67
C ALA A 77 -1.33 -2.03 -1.92
N VAL A 78 -1.65 -0.74 -1.80
CA VAL A 78 -0.66 0.34 -1.67
C VAL A 78 -0.54 0.67 -0.19
N VAL A 79 0.66 0.59 0.35
CA VAL A 79 0.93 0.82 1.77
C VAL A 79 1.81 2.06 1.93
N ILE A 80 1.43 2.93 2.85
CA ILE A 80 2.22 4.08 3.27
C ILE A 80 2.74 3.82 4.67
N SER A 81 4.04 3.90 4.85
CA SER A 81 4.70 3.74 6.14
C SER A 81 5.53 4.97 6.49
N SER A 82 5.80 5.16 7.77
CA SER A 82 6.81 6.12 8.23
C SER A 82 8.20 5.69 7.77
N ASP A 83 9.17 6.57 7.84
CA ASP A 83 10.58 6.26 7.53
C ASP A 83 11.13 5.11 8.41
N SER A 84 10.61 4.96 9.64
CA SER A 84 10.92 3.85 10.54
C SER A 84 10.21 2.53 10.21
N GLY A 85 9.35 2.50 9.17
CA GLY A 85 8.62 1.31 8.75
C GLY A 85 7.27 1.07 9.44
N LYS A 86 6.83 1.98 10.32
CA LYS A 86 5.50 1.88 10.92
C LYS A 86 4.44 2.19 9.87
N ILE A 87 3.49 1.27 9.66
CA ILE A 87 2.37 1.49 8.74
C ILE A 87 1.53 2.68 9.21
N ILE A 88 1.29 3.62 8.29
CA ILE A 88 0.45 4.80 8.48
C ILE A 88 -0.93 4.54 7.89
N GLY A 89 -1.00 3.89 6.74
CA GLY A 89 -2.26 3.56 6.08
C GLY A 89 -2.06 2.68 4.86
N SER A 90 -3.16 2.13 4.35
CA SER A 90 -3.16 1.30 3.17
C SER A 90 -4.44 1.51 2.36
N GLY A 91 -4.31 1.42 1.04
CA GLY A 91 -5.42 1.35 0.10
C GLY A 91 -5.43 0.00 -0.59
N TYR A 92 -6.60 -0.62 -0.69
CA TYR A 92 -6.78 -1.89 -1.39
C TYR A 92 -7.52 -1.69 -2.70
N CYS A 93 -7.10 -2.44 -3.71
CA CYS A 93 -7.87 -2.60 -4.93
C CYS A 93 -8.87 -3.74 -4.72
N ASP A 94 -10.17 -3.43 -4.82
CA ASP A 94 -11.23 -4.43 -4.73
C ASP A 94 -11.26 -5.34 -5.97
N GLU A 95 -11.79 -6.56 -5.80
CA GLU A 95 -11.78 -7.61 -6.83
C GLU A 95 -12.39 -7.17 -8.18
N GLY A 96 -13.32 -6.22 -8.19
CA GLY A 96 -13.94 -5.69 -9.41
C GLY A 96 -13.16 -4.55 -10.09
N ALA A 97 -12.17 -3.98 -9.45
CA ALA A 97 -11.42 -2.84 -9.99
C ALA A 97 -10.21 -3.28 -10.86
N ILE A 98 -9.76 -4.52 -10.71
CA ILE A 98 -8.88 -5.15 -11.68
C ILE A 98 -9.78 -5.56 -12.83
N GLY A 99 -9.96 -4.69 -13.82
CA GLY A 99 -10.77 -4.95 -15.01
C GLY A 99 -10.37 -6.27 -15.66
N ALA A 100 -11.25 -6.80 -16.51
CA ALA A 100 -10.96 -8.03 -17.25
C ALA A 100 -9.54 -7.93 -17.82
N ASN A 101 -8.67 -8.84 -17.36
CA ASN A 101 -7.36 -9.01 -17.96
C ASN A 101 -7.56 -9.16 -19.47
N ASP A 102 -6.66 -8.66 -20.26
CA ASP A 102 -6.60 -9.08 -21.64
C ASP A 102 -6.44 -10.62 -21.69
N ASP A 103 -6.62 -11.23 -22.85
CA ASP A 103 -6.50 -12.69 -23.04
C ASP A 103 -5.12 -13.22 -22.62
N THR A 104 -4.16 -12.33 -22.37
CA THR A 104 -2.79 -12.64 -21.91
C THR A 104 -2.62 -12.60 -20.40
N GLY A 105 -3.65 -12.17 -19.66
CA GLY A 105 -3.63 -12.04 -18.19
C GLY A 105 -2.92 -10.78 -17.69
N HIS A 106 -2.62 -9.81 -18.56
CA HIS A 106 -2.03 -8.53 -18.16
C HIS A 106 -3.11 -7.57 -17.65
N ALA A 107 -2.84 -6.89 -16.56
CA ALA A 107 -3.68 -5.83 -16.03
C ALA A 107 -2.83 -4.60 -15.66
N LEU A 108 -3.38 -3.43 -15.97
CA LEU A 108 -2.83 -2.14 -15.55
C LEU A 108 -3.86 -1.47 -14.64
N ILE A 109 -3.47 -1.20 -13.43
CA ILE A 109 -4.30 -0.51 -12.44
C ILE A 109 -3.59 0.72 -11.93
N ARG A 110 -4.35 1.73 -11.53
CA ARG A 110 -3.87 2.97 -10.94
C ARG A 110 -4.55 3.22 -9.60
N TYR A 111 -3.75 3.47 -8.61
CA TYR A 111 -4.18 4.02 -7.33
C TYR A 111 -3.90 5.51 -7.30
N THR A 112 -4.86 6.32 -6.92
CA THR A 112 -4.71 7.79 -6.83
C THR A 112 -5.22 8.30 -5.50
N LEU A 113 -4.43 9.16 -4.87
CA LEU A 113 -4.84 10.04 -3.77
C LEU A 113 -4.66 11.47 -4.23
N ASP A 114 -5.77 12.13 -4.57
CA ASP A 114 -5.76 13.51 -5.12
C ASP A 114 -5.17 14.53 -4.14
N GLN A 115 -5.37 14.30 -2.85
CA GLN A 115 -4.80 15.10 -1.77
C GLN A 115 -4.23 14.16 -0.71
N LEU A 116 -2.92 14.09 -0.64
CA LEU A 116 -2.22 13.24 0.31
C LEU A 116 -2.38 13.79 1.74
N PRO A 117 -3.20 13.15 2.61
CA PRO A 117 -3.58 13.71 3.91
C PRO A 117 -2.52 13.50 4.98
N LEU A 118 -1.27 13.54 4.58
CA LEU A 118 -0.12 13.33 5.46
C LEU A 118 0.52 14.66 5.84
N ASN A 119 0.99 14.74 7.09
CA ASN A 119 1.71 15.89 7.59
C ASN A 119 3.16 15.92 7.03
N LYS A 120 3.90 16.98 7.37
CA LYS A 120 5.33 17.05 7.03
C LYS A 120 6.08 15.82 7.56
N GLY A 121 6.97 15.28 6.77
CA GLY A 121 7.76 14.13 7.15
C GLY A 121 8.26 13.32 5.96
N ARG A 122 8.98 12.25 6.28
CA ARG A 122 9.44 11.29 5.29
C ARG A 122 8.65 10.00 5.42
N TYR A 123 8.16 9.51 4.28
CA TYR A 123 7.30 8.34 4.19
C TYR A 123 7.81 7.38 3.14
N ARG A 124 7.49 6.12 3.30
CA ARG A 124 7.78 5.04 2.36
C ARG A 124 6.50 4.59 1.70
N ILE A 125 6.55 4.33 0.40
CA ILE A 125 5.46 3.74 -0.37
C ILE A 125 5.86 2.31 -0.72
N GLY A 126 4.98 1.37 -0.41
CA GLY A 126 5.11 -0.03 -0.80
C GLY A 126 3.89 -0.52 -1.57
N VAL A 127 4.09 -1.54 -2.38
CA VAL A 127 3.02 -2.24 -3.10
C VAL A 127 3.11 -3.72 -2.79
N TYR A 128 1.97 -4.32 -2.48
CA TYR A 128 1.83 -5.72 -2.11
C TYR A 128 0.79 -6.38 -3.02
N LEU A 129 1.15 -7.51 -3.58
CA LEU A 129 0.27 -8.38 -4.35
C LEU A 129 -0.14 -9.55 -3.48
N LEU A 130 -1.43 -9.66 -3.19
CA LEU A 130 -1.98 -10.66 -2.27
C LEU A 130 -2.89 -11.64 -3.02
N CYS A 131 -3.10 -12.81 -2.42
CA CYS A 131 -4.14 -13.71 -2.91
C CYS A 131 -5.53 -13.04 -2.83
N SER A 132 -6.51 -13.55 -3.57
CA SER A 132 -7.88 -13.01 -3.63
C SER A 132 -8.53 -12.83 -2.24
N LYS A 133 -8.18 -13.67 -1.27
CA LYS A 133 -8.68 -13.59 0.11
C LYS A 133 -7.82 -12.72 1.04
N GLY A 134 -6.73 -12.12 0.54
CA GLY A 134 -5.81 -11.30 1.34
C GLY A 134 -4.98 -12.05 2.39
N ARG A 135 -4.97 -13.39 2.38
CA ARG A 135 -4.31 -14.21 3.43
C ARG A 135 -2.81 -14.40 3.19
N TYR A 136 -2.38 -14.34 1.93
CA TYR A 136 -1.00 -14.60 1.52
C TYR A 136 -0.53 -13.49 0.61
N VAL A 137 0.73 -13.09 0.78
CA VAL A 137 1.41 -12.15 -0.11
C VAL A 137 2.15 -12.96 -1.16
N TYR A 138 1.83 -12.75 -2.43
CA TYR A 138 2.54 -13.35 -3.55
C TYR A 138 3.86 -12.64 -3.81
N GLU A 139 3.80 -11.31 -3.87
CA GLU A 139 4.95 -10.48 -4.18
C GLU A 139 4.79 -9.09 -3.55
N TRP A 140 5.90 -8.41 -3.28
CA TRP A 140 5.87 -7.02 -2.82
C TRP A 140 7.11 -6.25 -3.24
N THR A 141 6.96 -4.95 -3.32
CA THR A 141 8.07 -3.99 -3.44
C THR A 141 7.88 -2.93 -2.35
N ASP A 142 8.72 -2.96 -1.32
CA ASP A 142 8.70 -2.02 -0.19
C ASP A 142 10.13 -1.82 0.36
N PRO A 143 10.70 -0.61 0.32
CA PRO A 143 10.10 0.59 -0.28
C PRO A 143 10.18 0.59 -1.81
N LEU A 144 9.07 1.01 -2.43
CA LEU A 144 9.04 1.32 -3.86
C LEU A 144 9.55 2.73 -4.11
N ALA A 145 9.18 3.67 -3.24
CA ALA A 145 9.62 5.06 -3.25
C ALA A 145 9.62 5.66 -1.85
N HIS A 146 10.40 6.74 -1.68
CA HIS A 146 10.34 7.63 -0.52
C HIS A 146 9.70 8.96 -0.93
N ILE A 147 8.86 9.50 -0.06
CA ILE A 147 8.22 10.79 -0.23
C ILE A 147 8.62 11.69 0.93
N GLU A 148 9.18 12.85 0.63
CA GLU A 148 9.42 13.93 1.58
C GLU A 148 8.34 14.99 1.42
N LEU A 149 7.50 15.16 2.45
CA LEU A 149 6.46 16.19 2.47
C LEU A 149 6.89 17.38 3.29
N LYS A 150 6.71 18.57 2.74
CA LYS A 150 6.87 19.86 3.42
C LYS A 150 5.50 20.41 3.81
N ASN A 151 5.44 21.15 4.90
CA ASN A 151 4.23 21.83 5.33
C ASN A 151 4.59 23.21 5.89
N ASP A 152 3.82 24.20 5.53
CA ASP A 152 3.92 25.56 6.07
C ASP A 152 3.06 25.78 7.32
N GLY A 153 2.26 24.75 7.71
CA GLY A 153 1.33 24.80 8.84
C GLY A 153 1.85 24.14 10.12
N GLN A 154 1.10 24.36 11.21
CA GLN A 154 1.39 23.83 12.56
C GLN A 154 0.58 22.54 12.86
N HIS A 155 0.43 21.65 11.89
CA HIS A 155 -0.26 20.39 12.12
C HIS A 155 0.62 19.43 12.95
N GLN A 156 0.00 18.72 13.90
CA GLN A 156 0.65 17.69 14.71
C GLN A 156 0.15 16.30 14.31
N GLY A 157 1.02 15.30 14.51
CA GLY A 157 0.71 13.91 14.11
C GLY A 157 0.94 13.64 12.62
N PRO A 158 0.79 12.38 12.17
CA PRO A 158 1.06 11.97 10.79
C PRO A 158 -0.07 12.34 9.80
N TRP A 159 -1.28 12.61 10.28
CA TRP A 159 -2.46 12.88 9.46
C TRP A 159 -2.89 14.33 9.54
N ILE A 160 -3.36 14.86 8.41
CA ILE A 160 -4.10 16.13 8.34
C ILE A 160 -5.59 15.79 8.32
N LEU A 161 -6.28 16.17 9.38
CA LEU A 161 -7.73 16.00 9.46
C LEU A 161 -8.41 17.20 8.81
N GLY A 162 -9.21 16.94 7.76
CA GLY A 162 -10.11 17.92 7.19
C GLY A 162 -11.31 18.13 8.12
N GLY A 163 -11.90 19.31 8.07
CA GLY A 163 -13.11 19.63 8.83
C GLY A 163 -13.46 21.10 8.78
N ASN A 164 -14.72 21.41 9.12
CA ASN A 164 -15.22 22.78 9.20
C ASN A 164 -15.48 23.17 10.67
N TRP A 165 -15.03 24.35 11.03
CA TRP A 165 -15.33 24.93 12.33
C TRP A 165 -16.47 25.93 12.21
N ALA A 166 -17.47 25.85 13.09
CA ALA A 166 -18.54 26.82 13.18
C ALA A 166 -18.64 27.33 14.61
N SER A 167 -18.80 28.63 14.78
CA SER A 167 -19.15 29.22 16.09
C SER A 167 -20.67 29.23 16.23
N TYR A 168 -21.15 28.80 17.37
CA TYR A 168 -22.56 28.92 17.74
C TYR A 168 -22.67 30.05 18.79
N PRO A 169 -23.70 30.91 18.67
CA PRO A 169 -23.95 31.97 19.62
C PRO A 169 -24.35 31.42 20.98
#